data_afa2d25a6accc836c38338d073d31e69
#
_entry.id   afa2d25a6accc836c38338d073d31e69
#
_cell.length_a   1.000
_cell.length_b   1.000
_cell.length_c   1.000
_cell.angle_alpha   90.00
_cell.angle_beta   90.00
_cell.angle_gamma   90.00
#
_symmetry.space_group_name_H-M   'P 1'
#
loop_
_entity.id
_entity.type
_entity.pdbx_description
1 polymer ?
#
loop_
_entity_poly.entity_id
_entity_poly.type
_entity_poly.pdbx_seq_one_letter_code
_entity_poly.pdbx_strand_id
1 'polypeptide(L)'
;MAERYAFRAMSRADLSLIRRWLAAPEVVRWWGEPDQQFALVSGDLDHPDMDQFIVSLGGRAFAYIQTYALSAWNQGFGKHPAQARGVDQFIGEPNMIGRGHGSRFIRCFVDDLLDRGIPRVVTDPDPANARAVRAYEKAGFRRERMVDTPDGPALLMVRNP
;
A
#
# COMPACT_ATOMS: atom_id res chain seq x y z
N MET A 1 -18.42 17.13 -7.25
CA MET A 1 -17.22 16.87 -8.06
C MET A 1 -16.50 15.65 -7.50
N ALA A 2 -16.01 14.81 -8.38
CA ALA A 2 -15.20 13.67 -7.94
C ALA A 2 -13.85 14.17 -7.40
N GLU A 3 -13.43 13.62 -6.26
CA GLU A 3 -12.11 13.89 -5.71
C GLU A 3 -11.05 13.31 -6.63
N ARG A 4 -9.99 14.06 -6.88
CA ARG A 4 -8.86 13.61 -7.69
C ARG A 4 -7.64 13.39 -6.83
N TYR A 5 -7.21 12.16 -6.76
CA TYR A 5 -5.96 11.79 -6.12
C TYR A 5 -4.83 11.86 -7.14
N ALA A 6 -3.71 12.43 -6.72
CA ALA A 6 -2.49 12.47 -7.52
C ALA A 6 -1.47 11.51 -6.92
N PHE A 7 -0.78 10.77 -7.79
CA PHE A 7 0.25 9.81 -7.41
C PHE A 7 1.57 10.27 -8.02
N ARG A 8 2.43 10.83 -7.19
CA ARG A 8 3.73 11.35 -7.61
C ARG A 8 4.83 10.36 -7.21
N ALA A 9 5.71 10.02 -8.16
CA ALA A 9 6.85 9.17 -7.84
C ALA A 9 7.66 9.77 -6.68
N MET A 10 7.94 8.95 -5.66
CA MET A 10 8.73 9.36 -4.51
C MET A 10 10.18 9.58 -4.91
N SER A 11 10.81 10.57 -4.32
CA SER A 11 12.23 10.84 -4.49
C SER A 11 12.92 10.97 -3.13
N ARG A 12 14.24 11.12 -3.13
CA ARG A 12 15.00 11.32 -1.89
C ARG A 12 14.56 12.57 -1.14
N ALA A 13 14.06 13.58 -1.83
CA ALA A 13 13.53 14.79 -1.21
C ALA A 13 12.31 14.52 -0.32
N ASP A 14 11.62 13.39 -0.51
CA ASP A 14 10.44 13.02 0.27
C ASP A 14 10.78 12.24 1.55
N LEU A 15 12.04 11.85 1.76
CA LEU A 15 12.40 10.97 2.88
C LEU A 15 12.14 11.60 4.24
N SER A 16 12.29 12.91 4.39
CA SER A 16 11.95 13.58 5.66
C SER A 16 10.45 13.53 5.94
N LEU A 17 9.62 13.66 4.93
CA LEU A 17 8.16 13.50 5.04
C LEU A 17 7.80 12.05 5.44
N ILE A 18 8.40 11.07 4.79
CA ILE A 18 8.20 9.65 5.10
C ILE A 18 8.60 9.34 6.53
N ARG A 19 9.74 9.86 7.00
CA ARG A 19 10.18 9.65 8.38
C ARG A 19 9.15 10.20 9.37
N ARG A 20 8.61 11.39 9.11
CA ARG A 20 7.57 11.98 9.95
C ARG A 20 6.31 11.12 9.97
N TRP A 21 5.85 10.67 8.81
CA TRP A 21 4.66 9.84 8.70
C TRP A 21 4.81 8.48 9.38
N LEU A 22 5.96 7.84 9.23
CA LEU A 22 6.21 6.53 9.85
C LEU A 22 6.24 6.60 11.38
N ALA A 23 6.45 7.79 11.96
CA ALA A 23 6.40 8.02 13.40
C ALA A 23 4.98 8.34 13.90
N ALA A 24 4.01 8.54 13.02
CA ALA A 24 2.63 8.80 13.43
C ALA A 24 2.04 7.56 14.13
N PRO A 25 1.31 7.72 15.25
CA PRO A 25 0.83 6.58 16.05
C PRO A 25 0.05 5.52 15.28
N GLU A 26 -0.85 5.93 14.40
CA GLU A 26 -1.64 4.97 13.60
C GLU A 26 -0.78 4.20 12.60
N VAL A 27 0.27 4.81 12.07
CA VAL A 27 1.18 4.12 11.17
C VAL A 27 2.06 3.14 11.96
N VAL A 28 2.60 3.57 13.10
CA VAL A 28 3.40 2.69 13.99
C VAL A 28 2.60 1.46 14.40
N ARG A 29 1.33 1.66 14.72
CA ARG A 29 0.46 0.56 15.19
C ARG A 29 0.42 -0.62 14.22
N TRP A 30 0.39 -0.34 12.90
CA TRP A 30 0.18 -1.38 11.90
C TRP A 30 1.43 -1.69 11.06
N TRP A 31 2.32 -0.72 10.91
CA TRP A 31 3.55 -0.89 10.15
C TRP A 31 4.74 -1.32 11.01
N GLY A 32 4.78 -0.89 12.28
CA GLY A 32 5.80 -1.28 13.22
C GLY A 32 6.79 -0.18 13.54
N GLU A 33 7.98 -0.56 13.99
CA GLU A 33 8.98 0.35 14.51
C GLU A 33 9.46 1.34 13.45
N PRO A 34 9.40 2.67 13.71
CA PRO A 34 9.64 3.70 12.69
C PRO A 34 11.00 3.62 12.01
N ASP A 35 12.07 3.39 12.75
CA ASP A 35 13.42 3.37 12.17
C ASP A 35 13.61 2.16 11.24
N GLN A 36 13.06 1.00 11.61
CA GLN A 36 13.10 -0.20 10.78
C GLN A 36 12.31 0.02 9.49
N GLN A 37 11.12 0.58 9.59
CA GLN A 37 10.27 0.85 8.42
C GLN A 37 10.90 1.92 7.52
N PHE A 38 11.50 2.94 8.09
CA PHE A 38 12.21 3.94 7.33
C PHE A 38 13.39 3.35 6.55
N ALA A 39 14.14 2.44 7.17
CA ALA A 39 15.25 1.76 6.48
C ALA A 39 14.75 0.94 5.29
N LEU A 40 13.61 0.24 5.44
CA LEU A 40 13.02 -0.52 4.35
C LEU A 40 12.54 0.39 3.21
N VAL A 41 11.74 1.41 3.52
CA VAL A 41 11.19 2.32 2.51
C VAL A 41 12.29 3.06 1.78
N SER A 42 13.27 3.61 2.50
CA SER A 42 14.38 4.34 1.87
C SER A 42 15.30 3.42 1.08
N GLY A 43 15.50 2.19 1.56
CA GLY A 43 16.32 1.19 0.87
C GLY A 43 15.71 0.71 -0.44
N ASP A 44 14.39 0.73 -0.55
CA ASP A 44 13.67 0.30 -1.75
C ASP A 44 13.54 1.40 -2.81
N LEU A 45 13.97 2.62 -2.52
CA LEU A 45 13.73 3.78 -3.38
C LEU A 45 14.25 3.59 -4.82
N ASP A 46 15.39 2.94 -4.96
CA ASP A 46 16.00 2.70 -6.28
C ASP A 46 15.89 1.23 -6.72
N HIS A 47 15.06 0.43 -6.03
CA HIS A 47 14.92 -0.98 -6.36
C HIS A 47 14.11 -1.14 -7.66
N PRO A 48 14.60 -1.93 -8.63
CA PRO A 48 13.95 -2.03 -9.96
C PRO A 48 12.56 -2.66 -9.92
N ASP A 49 12.23 -3.45 -8.89
CA ASP A 49 10.95 -4.14 -8.79
C ASP A 49 9.98 -3.45 -7.82
N MET A 50 10.33 -2.27 -7.32
CA MET A 50 9.51 -1.48 -6.39
C MET A 50 9.23 -0.10 -6.96
N ASP A 51 7.96 0.31 -6.96
CA ASP A 51 7.54 1.67 -7.30
C ASP A 51 6.85 2.30 -6.09
N GLN A 52 7.29 3.49 -5.71
CA GLN A 52 6.84 4.20 -4.51
C GLN A 52 6.27 5.55 -4.88
N PHE A 53 5.14 5.91 -4.26
CA PHE A 53 4.40 7.13 -4.61
C PHE A 53 3.93 7.89 -3.37
N ILE A 54 3.96 9.22 -3.50
CA ILE A 54 3.28 10.12 -2.57
C ILE A 54 1.89 10.40 -3.12
N VAL A 55 0.87 10.22 -2.27
CA VAL A 55 -0.53 10.46 -2.63
C VAL A 55 -0.94 11.83 -2.13
N SER A 56 -1.52 12.63 -3.02
CA SER A 56 -2.00 13.97 -2.72
C SER A 56 -3.47 14.13 -3.11
N LEU A 57 -4.15 15.02 -2.41
CA LEU A 57 -5.51 15.47 -2.73
C LEU A 57 -5.53 17.00 -2.65
N GLY A 58 -5.95 17.65 -3.73
CA GLY A 58 -5.99 19.11 -3.78
C GLY A 58 -4.62 19.77 -3.52
N GLY A 59 -3.55 19.15 -3.99
CA GLY A 59 -2.19 19.65 -3.80
C GLY A 59 -1.58 19.35 -2.43
N ARG A 60 -2.31 18.69 -1.53
CA ARG A 60 -1.82 18.32 -0.21
C ARG A 60 -1.42 16.85 -0.17
N ALA A 61 -0.14 16.58 0.09
CA ALA A 61 0.35 15.24 0.31
C ALA A 61 -0.18 14.69 1.64
N PHE A 62 -0.69 13.47 1.65
CA PHE A 62 -1.26 12.89 2.87
C PHE A 62 -1.03 11.39 3.05
N ALA A 63 -0.61 10.67 2.01
CA ALA A 63 -0.49 9.22 2.07
C ALA A 63 0.66 8.71 1.22
N TYR A 64 1.02 7.46 1.45
CA TYR A 64 2.05 6.72 0.74
C TYR A 64 1.45 5.44 0.20
N ILE A 65 1.81 5.08 -1.03
CA ILE A 65 1.47 3.79 -1.61
C ILE A 65 2.66 3.24 -2.39
N GLN A 66 2.89 1.94 -2.26
CA GLN A 66 3.92 1.25 -3.03
C GLN A 66 3.32 0.06 -3.76
N THR A 67 3.91 -0.27 -4.90
CA THR A 67 3.60 -1.49 -5.63
C THR A 67 4.89 -2.18 -6.05
N TYR A 68 4.89 -3.50 -6.01
CA TYR A 68 6.10 -4.28 -6.25
C TYR A 68 5.77 -5.53 -7.05
N ALA A 69 6.77 -6.02 -7.78
CA ALA A 69 6.67 -7.31 -8.46
C ALA A 69 6.55 -8.42 -7.41
N LEU A 70 5.42 -9.10 -7.39
CA LEU A 70 5.15 -10.11 -6.36
C LEU A 70 6.18 -11.24 -6.41
N SER A 71 6.70 -11.58 -7.59
CA SER A 71 7.73 -12.60 -7.76
C SER A 71 9.03 -12.29 -7.00
N ALA A 72 9.32 -11.02 -6.73
CA ALA A 72 10.51 -10.61 -5.97
C ALA A 72 10.29 -10.65 -4.45
N TRP A 73 9.03 -10.60 -3.99
CA TRP A 73 8.68 -10.54 -2.57
C TRP A 73 7.62 -11.57 -2.16
N ASN A 74 7.41 -12.63 -2.93
CA ASN A 74 6.41 -13.64 -2.60
C ASN A 74 6.90 -14.52 -1.45
N GLN A 75 6.55 -14.13 -0.23
CA GLN A 75 6.95 -14.82 1.00
C GLN A 75 5.71 -15.37 1.70
N GLY A 76 5.20 -16.49 1.21
CA GLY A 76 4.07 -17.17 1.83
C GLY A 76 2.72 -16.90 1.15
N PHE A 77 2.69 -16.17 0.04
CA PHE A 77 1.42 -15.85 -0.65
C PHE A 77 0.94 -16.97 -1.59
N GLY A 78 1.77 -18.00 -1.83
CA GLY A 78 1.43 -19.07 -2.75
C GLY A 78 1.67 -18.72 -4.21
N LYS A 79 0.98 -19.43 -5.10
CA LYS A 79 1.15 -19.23 -6.55
C LYS A 79 0.25 -18.13 -7.07
N HIS A 80 0.82 -17.24 -7.87
CA HIS A 80 0.13 -16.16 -8.53
C HIS A 80 0.66 -16.01 -9.96
N PRO A 81 -0.08 -15.30 -10.85
CA PRO A 81 0.45 -15.00 -12.17
C PRO A 81 1.83 -14.33 -12.10
N ALA A 82 2.70 -14.62 -13.05
CA ALA A 82 4.10 -14.15 -13.01
C ALA A 82 4.22 -12.64 -12.92
N GLN A 83 3.27 -11.89 -13.49
CA GLN A 83 3.29 -10.43 -13.49
C GLN A 83 2.36 -9.82 -12.44
N ALA A 84 1.90 -10.61 -11.47
CA ALA A 84 1.11 -10.10 -10.35
C ALA A 84 1.92 -9.09 -9.54
N ARG A 85 1.25 -8.10 -8.98
CA ARG A 85 1.87 -7.07 -8.14
C ARG A 85 1.25 -7.04 -6.75
N GLY A 86 2.08 -6.69 -5.77
CA GLY A 86 1.62 -6.40 -4.43
C GLY A 86 1.46 -4.91 -4.23
N VAL A 87 0.61 -4.50 -3.28
CA VAL A 87 0.47 -3.11 -2.86
C VAL A 87 0.43 -3.02 -1.34
N ASP A 88 1.06 -1.98 -0.82
CA ASP A 88 0.97 -1.56 0.58
C ASP A 88 0.79 -0.06 0.63
N GLN A 89 0.10 0.43 1.65
CA GLN A 89 -0.17 1.86 1.78
C GLN A 89 -0.37 2.26 3.23
N PHE A 90 -0.21 3.54 3.50
CA PHE A 90 -0.66 4.15 4.74
C PHE A 90 -1.08 5.60 4.51
N ILE A 91 -1.97 6.11 5.36
CA ILE A 91 -2.28 7.53 5.45
C ILE A 91 -1.39 8.11 6.55
N GLY A 92 -0.52 9.05 6.18
CA GLY A 92 0.45 9.65 7.10
C GLY A 92 -0.07 10.88 7.85
N GLU A 93 -1.08 11.57 7.31
CA GLU A 93 -1.67 12.73 7.96
C GLU A 93 -2.88 12.30 8.79
N PRO A 94 -2.83 12.41 10.13
CA PRO A 94 -3.89 11.86 11.01
C PRO A 94 -5.28 12.41 10.73
N ASN A 95 -5.41 13.66 10.34
CA ASN A 95 -6.70 14.27 10.06
C ASN A 95 -7.34 13.81 8.74
N MET A 96 -6.65 12.99 7.96
CA MET A 96 -7.18 12.40 6.74
C MET A 96 -7.66 10.96 6.94
N ILE A 97 -7.44 10.38 8.12
CA ILE A 97 -7.84 9.01 8.44
C ILE A 97 -9.34 8.98 8.79
N GLY A 98 -10.02 7.90 8.40
CA GLY A 98 -11.42 7.67 8.74
C GLY A 98 -12.41 8.49 7.93
N ARG A 99 -12.00 9.03 6.79
CA ARG A 99 -12.84 9.86 5.89
C ARG A 99 -13.11 9.19 4.55
N GLY A 100 -12.75 7.92 4.39
CA GLY A 100 -12.96 7.17 3.16
C GLY A 100 -11.91 7.39 2.08
N HIS A 101 -10.85 8.16 2.35
CA HIS A 101 -9.80 8.42 1.35
C HIS A 101 -9.06 7.15 0.97
N GLY A 102 -8.76 6.27 1.94
CA GLY A 102 -8.01 5.04 1.69
C GLY A 102 -8.62 4.18 0.60
N SER A 103 -9.90 3.83 0.75
CA SER A 103 -10.59 3.00 -0.25
C SER A 103 -10.61 3.65 -1.62
N ARG A 104 -10.75 4.98 -1.69
CA ARG A 104 -10.83 5.71 -2.95
C ARG A 104 -9.49 5.78 -3.67
N PHE A 105 -8.40 6.15 -2.98
CA PHE A 105 -7.11 6.24 -3.68
C PHE A 105 -6.55 4.85 -4.00
N ILE A 106 -6.79 3.85 -3.14
CA ILE A 106 -6.39 2.47 -3.45
C ILE A 106 -7.10 2.01 -4.72
N ARG A 107 -8.41 2.23 -4.83
CA ARG A 107 -9.16 1.87 -6.03
C ARG A 107 -8.62 2.56 -7.28
N CYS A 108 -8.39 3.86 -7.22
CA CYS A 108 -7.82 4.60 -8.35
C CYS A 108 -6.46 4.04 -8.79
N PHE A 109 -5.59 3.78 -7.83
CA PHE A 109 -4.26 3.26 -8.10
C PHE A 109 -4.31 1.86 -8.71
N VAL A 110 -5.12 0.98 -8.13
CA VAL A 110 -5.21 -0.41 -8.59
C VAL A 110 -5.95 -0.51 -9.92
N ASP A 111 -7.01 0.28 -10.14
CA ASP A 111 -7.68 0.36 -11.44
C ASP A 111 -6.67 0.67 -12.55
N ASP A 112 -5.78 1.62 -12.32
CA ASP A 112 -4.74 1.99 -13.28
C ASP A 112 -3.78 0.83 -13.57
N LEU A 113 -3.35 0.10 -12.53
CA LEU A 113 -2.50 -1.08 -12.72
C LEU A 113 -3.19 -2.14 -13.59
N LEU A 114 -4.45 -2.44 -13.29
CA LEU A 114 -5.22 -3.43 -14.05
C LEU A 114 -5.44 -2.98 -15.49
N ASP A 115 -5.73 -1.70 -15.70
CA ASP A 115 -5.90 -1.13 -17.05
C ASP A 115 -4.61 -1.20 -17.88
N ARG A 116 -3.45 -1.22 -17.24
CA ARG A 116 -2.15 -1.39 -17.91
C ARG A 116 -1.80 -2.85 -18.18
N GLY A 117 -2.68 -3.79 -17.85
CA GLY A 117 -2.49 -5.20 -18.13
C GLY A 117 -1.93 -6.03 -16.99
N ILE A 118 -1.80 -5.49 -15.78
CA ILE A 118 -1.41 -6.29 -14.62
C ILE A 118 -2.50 -7.33 -14.35
N PRO A 119 -2.16 -8.64 -14.29
CA PRO A 119 -3.17 -9.70 -14.24
C PRO A 119 -3.80 -9.89 -12.86
N ARG A 120 -3.15 -9.42 -11.81
CA ARG A 120 -3.64 -9.52 -10.43
C ARG A 120 -2.88 -8.58 -9.52
N VAL A 121 -3.60 -7.98 -8.58
CA VAL A 121 -3.00 -7.21 -7.49
C VAL A 121 -3.36 -7.86 -6.17
N VAL A 122 -2.38 -8.03 -5.29
CA VAL A 122 -2.59 -8.62 -3.96
C VAL A 122 -2.19 -7.63 -2.87
N THR A 123 -2.76 -7.83 -1.69
CA THR A 123 -2.38 -7.12 -0.48
C THR A 123 -2.55 -8.07 0.71
N ASP A 124 -1.90 -7.77 1.83
CA ASP A 124 -1.86 -8.67 2.96
C ASP A 124 -1.97 -7.93 4.30
N PRO A 125 -3.09 -7.22 4.55
CA PRO A 125 -3.25 -6.51 5.82
C PRO A 125 -3.25 -7.48 7.01
N ASP A 126 -2.86 -6.95 8.17
CA ASP A 126 -3.07 -7.63 9.44
C ASP A 126 -4.58 -7.84 9.60
N PRO A 127 -5.06 -9.06 9.88
CA PRO A 127 -6.50 -9.33 10.03
C PRO A 127 -7.16 -8.54 11.15
N ALA A 128 -6.39 -8.08 12.15
CA ALA A 128 -6.90 -7.22 13.21
C ALA A 128 -7.12 -5.77 12.77
N ASN A 129 -6.52 -5.38 11.64
CA ASN A 129 -6.70 -4.04 11.08
C ASN A 129 -7.99 -3.95 10.25
N ALA A 130 -9.13 -3.90 10.95
CA ALA A 130 -10.45 -3.91 10.32
C ALA A 130 -10.65 -2.74 9.36
N ARG A 131 -10.09 -1.56 9.66
CA ARG A 131 -10.17 -0.38 8.79
C ARG A 131 -9.50 -0.64 7.45
N ALA A 132 -8.28 -1.21 7.46
CA ALA A 132 -7.56 -1.53 6.23
C ALA A 132 -8.30 -2.61 5.43
N VAL A 133 -8.75 -3.67 6.09
CA VAL A 133 -9.50 -4.74 5.41
C VAL A 133 -10.74 -4.16 4.71
N ARG A 134 -11.51 -3.32 5.39
CA ARG A 134 -12.69 -2.68 4.78
C ARG A 134 -12.32 -1.76 3.63
N ALA A 135 -11.22 -1.01 3.76
CA ALA A 135 -10.76 -0.12 2.69
C ALA A 135 -10.39 -0.91 1.43
N TYR A 136 -9.69 -2.02 1.59
CA TYR A 136 -9.36 -2.90 0.46
C TYR A 136 -10.61 -3.53 -0.15
N GLU A 137 -11.56 -3.99 0.66
CA GLU A 137 -12.83 -4.53 0.16
C GLU A 137 -13.59 -3.48 -0.66
N LYS A 138 -13.69 -2.25 -0.17
CA LYS A 138 -14.32 -1.14 -0.90
C LYS A 138 -13.56 -0.78 -2.18
N ALA A 139 -12.26 -1.02 -2.22
CA ALA A 139 -11.43 -0.82 -3.41
C ALA A 139 -11.53 -1.99 -4.41
N GLY A 140 -12.34 -3.00 -4.13
CA GLY A 140 -12.61 -4.11 -5.03
C GLY A 140 -11.82 -5.39 -4.76
N PHE A 141 -11.05 -5.43 -3.67
CA PHE A 141 -10.36 -6.65 -3.27
C PHE A 141 -11.34 -7.62 -2.58
N ARG A 142 -11.13 -8.91 -2.77
CA ARG A 142 -11.82 -9.96 -2.03
C ARG A 142 -10.85 -10.65 -1.08
N ARG A 143 -11.37 -11.14 0.03
CA ARG A 143 -10.61 -11.99 0.94
C ARG A 143 -10.34 -13.32 0.27
N GLU A 144 -9.09 -13.78 0.32
CA GLU A 144 -8.71 -15.07 -0.25
C GLU A 144 -8.51 -16.12 0.84
N ARG A 145 -7.54 -15.90 1.72
CA ARG A 145 -7.22 -16.80 2.81
C ARG A 145 -6.24 -16.15 3.80
N MET A 146 -6.11 -16.76 4.97
CA MET A 146 -5.02 -16.43 5.89
C MET A 146 -3.72 -17.03 5.38
N VAL A 147 -2.64 -16.28 5.51
CA VAL A 147 -1.29 -16.71 5.13
C VAL A 147 -0.34 -16.44 6.29
N ASP A 148 0.74 -17.23 6.36
CA ASP A 148 1.84 -16.98 7.28
C ASP A 148 2.96 -16.26 6.52
N THR A 149 3.37 -15.11 7.03
CA THR A 149 4.47 -14.34 6.46
C THR A 149 5.61 -14.25 7.46
N PRO A 150 6.82 -13.82 7.06
CA PRO A 150 7.91 -13.58 8.02
C PRO A 150 7.53 -12.58 9.12
N ASP A 151 6.57 -11.70 8.88
CA ASP A 151 6.09 -10.70 9.84
C ASP A 151 4.88 -11.18 10.65
N GLY A 152 4.44 -12.42 10.46
CA GLY A 152 3.31 -13.02 11.17
C GLY A 152 2.11 -13.30 10.26
N PRO A 153 0.97 -13.69 10.87
CA PRO A 153 -0.24 -13.99 10.10
C PRO A 153 -0.78 -12.74 9.38
N ALA A 154 -1.23 -12.92 8.15
CA ALA A 154 -1.83 -11.86 7.36
C ALA A 154 -3.04 -12.37 6.59
N LEU A 155 -3.96 -11.49 6.26
CA LEU A 155 -5.11 -11.81 5.40
C LEU A 155 -4.74 -11.48 3.96
N LEU A 156 -4.58 -12.51 3.14
CA LEU A 156 -4.33 -12.31 1.71
C LEU A 156 -5.64 -11.85 1.05
N MET A 157 -5.57 -10.72 0.39
CA MET A 157 -6.67 -10.15 -0.37
C MET A 157 -6.25 -9.95 -1.82
N VAL A 158 -7.16 -10.16 -2.75
CA VAL A 158 -6.85 -10.27 -4.18
C VAL A 158 -7.83 -9.44 -4.99
N ARG A 159 -7.32 -8.75 -6.00
CA ARG A 159 -8.14 -8.10 -7.01
C ARG A 159 -7.66 -8.49 -8.40
N ASN A 160 -8.59 -9.03 -9.19
CA ASN A 160 -8.40 -9.34 -10.61
C ASN A 160 -9.04 -8.27 -11.49
N PRO A 161 -8.69 -8.21 -12.78
CA PRO A 161 -9.35 -7.31 -13.73
C PRO A 161 -10.85 -7.48 -13.81
#